data_cc35560b8a5e7cf566e66755d15bf81a
#
_entry.id   cc35560b8a5e7cf566e66755d15bf81a
#
_cell.length_a   1.000
_cell.length_b   1.000
_cell.length_c   1.000
_cell.angle_alpha   90.00
_cell.angle_beta   90.00
_cell.angle_gamma   90.00
#
_symmetry.space_group_name_H-M   'P 1'
#
loop_
_entity.id
_entity.type
_entity.pdbx_description
1 polymer ?
#
loop_
_entity_poly.entity_id
_entity_poly.type
_entity_poly.pdbx_seq_one_letter_code
_entity_poly.pdbx_strand_id
1 'polypeptide(L)'
;TRLVTRSLLPEYEIATRDVPGQPGSRFMRAELKPLTIDVAAAWRARPADDMAALRRLMASRLLCLKEAELWLDDERHLGLRYMAVLTSPGALDTLWHTGEATLTFTAYDPVAYGAEGRATVSGTSGVQVGGTFRTYPTVTVRPGGSTSALRLTNMGTGEFVQIDKAVTASSAVVIDMAAPQATVDGSPA
;
A
#
# COMPACT_ATOMS: atom_id res chain seq x y z
N THR A 1 -5.29 -19.84 -18.62
CA THR A 1 -6.24 -18.87 -18.05
C THR A 1 -5.84 -18.65 -16.61
N ARG A 2 -5.63 -17.42 -16.23
CA ARG A 2 -5.38 -17.06 -14.84
C ARG A 2 -6.68 -16.52 -14.27
N LEU A 3 -7.15 -17.10 -13.19
CA LEU A 3 -8.28 -16.60 -12.43
C LEU A 3 -7.74 -15.96 -11.16
N VAL A 4 -8.06 -14.70 -10.96
CA VAL A 4 -7.80 -13.97 -9.71
C VAL A 4 -9.11 -13.88 -8.95
N THR A 5 -9.11 -14.36 -7.73
CA THR A 5 -10.26 -14.28 -6.83
C THR A 5 -9.87 -13.45 -5.62
N ARG A 6 -10.65 -12.41 -5.37
CA ARG A 6 -10.49 -11.55 -4.20
C ARG A 6 -11.83 -10.92 -3.84
N SER A 7 -11.96 -10.49 -2.61
CA SER A 7 -13.12 -9.71 -2.17
C SER A 7 -13.16 -8.36 -2.89
N LEU A 8 -14.34 -7.87 -3.19
CA LEU A 8 -14.54 -6.53 -3.78
C LEU A 8 -14.01 -5.42 -2.85
N LEU A 9 -14.19 -5.63 -1.54
CA LEU A 9 -13.68 -4.75 -0.49
C LEU A 9 -12.87 -5.60 0.48
N PRO A 10 -11.81 -5.06 1.09
CA PRO A 10 -11.16 -5.70 2.22
C PRO A 10 -12.18 -5.97 3.33
N GLU A 11 -12.02 -7.08 4.02
CA GLU A 11 -12.78 -7.31 5.24
C GLU A 11 -12.47 -6.21 6.27
N TYR A 12 -13.43 -5.89 7.10
CA TYR A 12 -13.24 -4.91 8.17
C TYR A 12 -13.84 -5.41 9.48
N GLU A 13 -13.20 -5.04 10.56
CA GLU A 13 -13.68 -5.31 11.91
C GLU A 13 -14.36 -4.07 12.46
N ILE A 14 -15.58 -4.26 12.95
CA ILE A 14 -16.36 -3.19 13.57
C ILE A 14 -16.27 -3.35 15.09
N ALA A 15 -15.68 -2.39 15.76
CA ALA A 15 -15.71 -2.30 17.21
C ALA A 15 -16.98 -1.55 17.64
N THR A 16 -17.76 -2.18 18.49
CA THR A 16 -18.98 -1.61 19.06
C THR A 16 -18.90 -1.61 20.59
N ARG A 17 -19.70 -0.76 21.23
CA ARG A 17 -19.84 -0.70 22.68
C ARG A 17 -21.32 -0.72 23.05
N ASP A 18 -21.68 -1.63 23.94
CA ASP A 18 -23.00 -1.69 24.52
C ASP A 18 -23.13 -0.70 25.68
N VAL A 19 -24.22 0.05 25.72
CA VAL A 19 -24.52 0.98 26.80
C VAL A 19 -25.73 0.44 27.57
N PRO A 20 -25.58 0.10 28.86
CA PRO A 20 -26.69 -0.39 29.66
C PRO A 20 -27.88 0.56 29.62
N GLY A 21 -29.08 -0.01 29.39
CA GLY A 21 -30.32 0.75 29.31
C GLY A 21 -30.61 1.44 27.98
N GLN A 22 -29.75 1.26 26.97
CA GLN A 22 -30.02 1.70 25.59
C GLN A 22 -30.18 0.50 24.67
N PRO A 23 -31.16 0.49 23.76
CA PRO A 23 -31.26 -0.57 22.76
C PRO A 23 -30.16 -0.44 21.73
N GLY A 24 -29.54 -1.59 21.36
CA GLY A 24 -28.47 -1.68 20.37
C GLY A 24 -27.09 -1.30 20.90
N SER A 25 -26.11 -1.31 20.01
CA SER A 25 -24.69 -1.02 20.31
C SER A 25 -24.26 0.29 19.66
N ARG A 26 -23.35 1.02 20.27
CA ARG A 26 -22.72 2.20 19.66
C ARG A 26 -21.54 1.78 18.79
N PHE A 27 -21.51 2.26 17.55
CA PHE A 27 -20.36 2.17 16.68
C PHE A 27 -19.19 2.97 17.28
N MET A 28 -18.01 2.34 17.39
CA MET A 28 -16.80 2.96 17.88
C MET A 28 -15.81 3.23 16.75
N ARG A 29 -15.47 2.19 16.02
CA ARG A 29 -14.50 2.26 14.89
C ARG A 29 -14.68 1.08 13.96
N ALA A 30 -14.17 1.22 12.74
CA ALA A 30 -13.96 0.13 11.80
C ALA A 30 -12.50 0.12 11.36
N GLU A 31 -11.91 -1.07 11.33
CA GLU A 31 -10.51 -1.30 10.93
C GLU A 31 -10.48 -2.26 9.76
N LEU A 32 -9.71 -1.95 8.73
CA LEU A 32 -9.53 -2.83 7.59
C LEU A 32 -8.65 -4.01 7.99
N LYS A 33 -9.04 -5.21 7.55
CA LYS A 33 -8.23 -6.43 7.70
C LYS A 33 -7.34 -6.66 6.48
N PRO A 34 -6.30 -7.50 6.60
CA PRO A 34 -5.49 -7.89 5.46
C PRO A 34 -6.35 -8.43 4.31
N LEU A 35 -5.97 -8.09 3.09
CA LEU A 35 -6.61 -8.57 1.87
C LEU A 35 -5.99 -9.88 1.42
N THR A 36 -6.81 -10.92 1.28
CA THR A 36 -6.39 -12.20 0.71
C THR A 36 -6.71 -12.22 -0.79
N ILE A 37 -5.73 -12.62 -1.59
CA ILE A 37 -5.81 -12.68 -3.04
C ILE A 37 -5.40 -14.08 -3.49
N ASP A 38 -6.34 -14.82 -4.07
CA ASP A 38 -6.12 -16.14 -4.60
C ASP A 38 -5.88 -16.07 -6.11
N VAL A 39 -4.75 -16.61 -6.55
CA VAL A 39 -4.36 -16.64 -7.95
C VAL A 39 -4.28 -18.08 -8.41
N ALA A 40 -5.26 -18.51 -9.22
CA ALA A 40 -5.19 -19.78 -9.90
C ALA A 40 -4.22 -19.67 -11.07
N ALA A 41 -3.12 -20.38 -10.99
CA ALA A 41 -2.07 -20.41 -12.00
C ALA A 41 -2.00 -21.78 -12.65
N ALA A 42 -1.98 -21.79 -13.97
CA ALA A 42 -1.75 -22.99 -14.76
C ALA A 42 -0.55 -22.76 -15.68
N TRP A 43 0.29 -23.76 -15.82
CA TRP A 43 1.44 -23.73 -16.72
C TRP A 43 1.58 -25.03 -17.49
N ARG A 44 2.25 -24.94 -18.60
CA ARG A 44 2.54 -26.08 -19.46
C ARG A 44 4.02 -26.11 -19.77
N ALA A 45 4.67 -27.21 -19.43
CA ALA A 45 6.03 -27.46 -19.87
C ALA A 45 6.04 -27.84 -21.34
N ARG A 46 7.08 -27.47 -22.06
CA ARG A 46 7.33 -27.99 -23.42
C ARG A 46 7.74 -29.44 -23.31
N PRO A 47 7.55 -30.27 -24.37
CA PRO A 47 7.90 -31.68 -24.34
C PRO A 47 9.37 -32.00 -24.00
N ALA A 48 10.27 -31.03 -24.23
CA ALA A 48 11.69 -31.13 -23.89
C ALA A 48 12.04 -30.62 -22.49
N ASP A 49 11.08 -30.01 -21.77
CA ASP A 49 11.36 -29.42 -20.48
C ASP A 49 11.21 -30.46 -19.37
N ASP A 50 12.13 -30.41 -18.42
CA ASP A 50 12.01 -31.17 -17.17
C ASP A 50 11.05 -30.46 -16.21
N MET A 51 9.90 -31.07 -15.91
CA MET A 51 8.93 -30.57 -14.95
C MET A 51 9.51 -30.38 -13.56
N ALA A 52 10.47 -31.21 -13.15
CA ALA A 52 11.13 -31.06 -11.87
C ALA A 52 12.00 -29.78 -11.82
N ALA A 53 12.70 -29.51 -12.93
CA ALA A 53 13.47 -28.27 -13.06
C ALA A 53 12.55 -27.02 -13.07
N LEU A 54 11.45 -27.07 -13.81
CA LEU A 54 10.46 -25.99 -13.84
C LEU A 54 9.87 -25.73 -12.45
N ARG A 55 9.50 -26.78 -11.72
CA ARG A 55 8.99 -26.68 -10.35
C ARG A 55 10.01 -26.02 -9.41
N ARG A 56 11.28 -26.40 -9.49
CA ARG A 56 12.36 -25.79 -8.69
C ARG A 56 12.53 -24.32 -9.01
N LEU A 57 12.50 -23.98 -10.29
CA LEU A 57 12.60 -22.59 -10.74
C LEU A 57 11.43 -21.76 -10.22
N MET A 58 10.20 -22.27 -10.30
CA MET A 58 9.02 -21.60 -9.76
C MET A 58 9.13 -21.43 -8.25
N ALA A 59 9.50 -22.48 -7.53
CA ALA A 59 9.68 -22.42 -6.08
C ALA A 59 10.71 -21.36 -5.69
N SER A 60 11.84 -21.28 -6.40
CA SER A 60 12.86 -20.26 -6.12
C SER A 60 12.41 -18.82 -6.39
N ARG A 61 11.48 -18.64 -7.35
CA ARG A 61 10.93 -17.32 -7.69
C ARG A 61 9.79 -16.89 -6.78
N LEU A 62 9.00 -17.85 -6.29
CA LEU A 62 7.85 -17.62 -5.42
C LEU A 62 8.23 -17.55 -3.94
N LEU A 63 9.38 -18.12 -3.56
CA LEU A 63 9.86 -18.05 -2.17
C LEU A 63 10.31 -16.62 -1.85
N CYS A 64 9.38 -15.81 -1.43
CA CYS A 64 9.63 -14.46 -0.95
C CYS A 64 9.21 -14.37 0.52
N LEU A 65 10.19 -14.21 1.42
CA LEU A 65 9.97 -14.10 2.87
C LEU A 65 9.76 -12.66 3.33
N LYS A 66 9.59 -11.75 2.38
CA LYS A 66 9.32 -10.32 2.62
C LYS A 66 8.15 -9.88 1.74
N GLU A 67 7.53 -8.79 2.12
CA GLU A 67 6.57 -8.12 1.24
C GLU A 67 7.22 -7.75 -0.09
N ALA A 68 6.50 -8.05 -1.15
CA ALA A 68 6.90 -7.75 -2.51
C ALA A 68 5.72 -7.18 -3.31
N GLU A 69 6.02 -6.48 -4.38
CA GLU A 69 5.01 -5.94 -5.26
C GLU A 69 4.27 -7.08 -6.00
N LEU A 70 2.97 -7.13 -5.83
CA LEU A 70 2.08 -8.03 -6.56
C LEU A 70 1.30 -7.21 -7.60
N TRP A 71 1.58 -7.52 -8.86
CA TRP A 71 0.89 -6.94 -10.00
C TRP A 71 -0.14 -7.94 -10.53
N LEU A 72 -1.41 -7.55 -10.54
CA LEU A 72 -2.49 -8.37 -11.06
C LEU A 72 -2.80 -7.98 -12.50
N ASP A 73 -2.98 -8.98 -13.38
CA ASP A 73 -3.19 -8.73 -14.81
C ASP A 73 -4.51 -7.98 -15.08
N ASP A 74 -5.52 -8.15 -14.25
CA ASP A 74 -6.81 -7.46 -14.36
C ASP A 74 -6.74 -5.96 -14.04
N GLU A 75 -5.80 -5.54 -13.20
CA GLU A 75 -5.56 -4.13 -12.83
C GLU A 75 -4.28 -3.54 -13.40
N ARG A 76 -3.53 -4.32 -14.17
CA ARG A 76 -2.24 -3.88 -14.72
C ARG A 76 -2.38 -2.63 -15.60
N HIS A 77 -3.48 -2.50 -16.32
CA HIS A 77 -3.77 -1.33 -17.13
C HIS A 77 -3.97 -0.04 -16.31
N LEU A 78 -4.31 -0.17 -15.03
CA LEU A 78 -4.43 0.94 -14.08
C LEU A 78 -3.09 1.29 -13.41
N GLY A 79 -2.05 0.47 -13.60
CA GLY A 79 -0.76 0.64 -12.95
C GLY A 79 -0.82 0.42 -11.44
N LEU A 80 -1.77 -0.41 -10.97
CA LEU A 80 -1.96 -0.68 -9.55
C LEU A 80 -1.18 -1.93 -9.13
N ARG A 81 -0.62 -1.89 -7.90
CA ARG A 81 0.08 -2.98 -7.25
C ARG A 81 -0.28 -3.07 -5.78
N TYR A 82 -0.18 -4.26 -5.24
CA TYR A 82 -0.31 -4.54 -3.81
C TYR A 82 1.05 -4.91 -3.22
N MET A 83 1.28 -4.55 -1.98
CA MET A 83 2.41 -5.09 -1.21
C MET A 83 1.92 -6.36 -0.52
N ALA A 84 2.40 -7.51 -0.96
CA ALA A 84 1.86 -8.80 -0.52
C ALA A 84 2.95 -9.84 -0.26
N VAL A 85 2.61 -10.83 0.53
CA VAL A 85 3.44 -12.00 0.85
C VAL A 85 2.68 -13.25 0.39
N LEU A 86 3.38 -14.20 -0.21
CA LEU A 86 2.82 -15.53 -0.48
C LEU A 86 2.64 -16.28 0.85
N THR A 87 1.39 -16.43 1.28
CA THR A 87 1.05 -17.07 2.57
C THR A 87 0.69 -18.54 2.41
N SER A 88 0.17 -18.94 1.25
CA SER A 88 -0.04 -20.35 0.93
C SER A 88 0.43 -20.63 -0.50
N PRO A 89 1.46 -21.47 -0.68
CA PRO A 89 1.95 -21.84 -2.02
C PRO A 89 1.01 -22.80 -2.75
N GLY A 90 -0.06 -23.25 -2.10
CA GLY A 90 -0.99 -24.23 -2.65
C GLY A 90 -0.38 -25.62 -2.88
N ALA A 91 -1.22 -26.58 -3.18
CA ALA A 91 -0.80 -27.86 -3.70
C ALA A 91 -0.51 -27.72 -5.20
N LEU A 92 0.59 -28.33 -5.65
CA LEU A 92 0.92 -28.41 -7.06
C LEU A 92 0.38 -29.70 -7.63
N ASP A 93 -0.70 -29.63 -8.37
CA ASP A 93 -1.20 -30.74 -9.13
C ASP A 93 -0.50 -30.78 -10.49
N THR A 94 0.24 -31.85 -10.72
CA THR A 94 0.99 -32.04 -11.98
C THR A 94 0.47 -33.26 -12.72
N LEU A 95 0.12 -33.05 -13.96
CA LEU A 95 -0.21 -34.14 -14.89
C LEU A 95 0.69 -34.02 -16.12
N TRP A 96 1.69 -34.93 -16.24
CA TRP A 96 2.67 -34.99 -17.33
C TRP A 96 3.38 -33.63 -17.57
N HIS A 97 2.90 -32.83 -18.51
CA HIS A 97 3.47 -31.55 -18.91
C HIS A 97 2.64 -30.34 -18.48
N THR A 98 1.60 -30.56 -17.70
CA THR A 98 0.74 -29.49 -17.17
C THR A 98 0.84 -29.43 -15.65
N GLY A 99 0.76 -28.24 -15.10
CA GLY A 99 0.72 -28.02 -13.67
C GLY A 99 -0.30 -26.93 -13.36
N GLU A 100 -1.03 -27.13 -12.27
CA GLU A 100 -1.99 -26.17 -11.75
C GLU A 100 -1.76 -25.98 -10.26
N ALA A 101 -1.88 -24.76 -9.78
CA ALA A 101 -1.86 -24.44 -8.36
C ALA A 101 -2.66 -23.18 -8.08
N THR A 102 -3.22 -23.12 -6.91
CA THR A 102 -3.77 -21.88 -6.36
C THR A 102 -2.75 -21.30 -5.38
N LEU A 103 -2.32 -20.09 -5.64
CA LEU A 103 -1.38 -19.35 -4.82
C LEU A 103 -2.16 -18.30 -4.04
N THR A 104 -2.05 -18.32 -2.71
CA THR A 104 -2.70 -17.33 -1.85
C THR A 104 -1.68 -16.29 -1.41
N PHE A 105 -1.93 -15.06 -1.78
CA PHE A 105 -1.17 -13.90 -1.35
C PHE A 105 -1.96 -13.12 -0.31
N THR A 106 -1.27 -12.61 0.71
CA THR A 106 -1.87 -11.72 1.71
C THR A 106 -1.19 -10.36 1.64
N ALA A 107 -1.99 -9.34 1.34
CA ALA A 107 -1.60 -7.95 1.49
C ALA A 107 -2.00 -7.50 2.89
N TYR A 108 -1.02 -7.30 3.77
CA TYR A 108 -1.27 -6.84 5.14
C TYR A 108 -1.73 -5.38 5.16
N ASP A 109 -1.24 -4.58 4.22
CA ASP A 109 -1.87 -3.31 3.86
C ASP A 109 -2.81 -3.56 2.68
N PRO A 110 -4.15 -3.50 2.90
CA PRO A 110 -5.13 -3.85 1.88
C PRO A 110 -5.34 -2.77 0.80
N VAL A 111 -4.43 -1.78 0.73
CA VAL A 111 -4.51 -0.67 -0.21
C VAL A 111 -3.71 -0.97 -1.48
N ALA A 112 -4.31 -0.70 -2.63
CA ALA A 112 -3.60 -0.75 -3.91
C ALA A 112 -2.82 0.56 -4.13
N TYR A 113 -1.56 0.44 -4.50
CA TYR A 113 -0.67 1.56 -4.78
C TYR A 113 -0.53 1.80 -6.28
N GLY A 114 -0.77 3.03 -6.69
CA GLY A 114 -0.52 3.49 -8.06
C GLY A 114 0.90 4.00 -8.27
N ALA A 115 1.12 4.65 -9.39
CA ALA A 115 2.36 5.37 -9.65
C ALA A 115 2.53 6.54 -8.68
N GLU A 116 3.78 6.79 -8.26
CA GLU A 116 4.10 7.94 -7.42
C GLU A 116 3.86 9.25 -8.21
N GLY A 117 2.99 10.10 -7.67
CA GLY A 117 2.74 11.43 -8.20
C GLY A 117 3.60 12.48 -7.49
N ARG A 118 4.07 13.47 -8.22
CA ARG A 118 4.79 14.63 -7.67
C ARG A 118 4.17 15.91 -8.16
N ALA A 119 4.02 16.88 -7.26
CA ALA A 119 3.56 18.22 -7.58
C ALA A 119 4.45 19.25 -6.89
N THR A 120 4.78 20.31 -7.62
CA THR A 120 5.48 21.45 -7.04
C THR A 120 4.49 22.61 -6.97
N VAL A 121 4.31 23.15 -5.79
CA VAL A 121 3.34 24.23 -5.54
C VAL A 121 3.98 25.35 -4.75
N SER A 122 3.41 26.54 -4.83
CA SER A 122 3.84 27.68 -4.03
C SER A 122 2.62 28.38 -3.43
N GLY A 123 2.76 28.88 -2.22
CA GLY A 123 1.65 29.50 -1.47
C GLY A 123 0.52 28.52 -1.22
N THR A 124 -0.71 29.00 -1.26
CA THR A 124 -1.91 28.18 -1.14
C THR A 124 -2.28 27.61 -2.51
N SER A 125 -2.22 26.32 -2.66
CA SER A 125 -2.47 25.62 -3.93
C SER A 125 -3.20 24.31 -3.72
N GLY A 126 -4.03 23.93 -4.69
CA GLY A 126 -4.69 22.62 -4.72
C GLY A 126 -3.79 21.58 -5.38
N VAL A 127 -3.67 20.42 -4.78
CA VAL A 127 -3.06 19.22 -5.39
C VAL A 127 -4.12 18.16 -5.57
N GLN A 128 -4.34 17.75 -6.81
CA GLN A 128 -5.29 16.69 -7.11
C GLN A 128 -4.62 15.33 -6.89
N VAL A 129 -5.19 14.52 -6.01
CA VAL A 129 -4.78 13.13 -5.75
C VAL A 129 -5.67 12.21 -6.58
N GLY A 130 -5.06 11.35 -7.40
CA GLY A 130 -5.79 10.44 -8.29
C GLY A 130 -6.33 9.19 -7.61
N GLY A 131 -6.04 8.96 -6.33
CA GLY A 131 -6.47 7.79 -5.58
C GLY A 131 -7.87 7.93 -4.97
N THR A 132 -8.47 6.79 -4.62
CA THR A 132 -9.77 6.71 -3.92
C THR A 132 -9.64 6.53 -2.41
N PHE A 133 -8.42 6.28 -1.94
CA PHE A 133 -8.11 6.12 -0.51
C PHE A 133 -7.30 7.31 -0.01
N ARG A 134 -7.30 7.54 1.32
CA ARG A 134 -6.51 8.62 1.92
C ARG A 134 -5.03 8.42 1.63
N THR A 135 -4.35 9.50 1.30
CA THR A 135 -2.92 9.50 0.98
C THR A 135 -2.17 10.30 2.03
N TYR A 136 -1.03 9.79 2.44
CA TYR A 136 -0.11 10.45 3.36
C TYR A 136 1.12 10.90 2.57
N PRO A 137 1.15 12.16 2.09
CA PRO A 137 2.25 12.64 1.26
C PRO A 137 3.51 12.92 2.09
N THR A 138 4.66 12.80 1.45
CA THR A 138 5.89 13.42 1.94
C THR A 138 5.98 14.82 1.33
N VAL A 139 6.02 15.84 2.17
CA VAL A 139 6.06 17.25 1.75
C VAL A 139 7.44 17.82 2.00
N THR A 140 8.11 18.26 0.94
CA THR A 140 9.37 18.99 1.06
C THR A 140 9.11 20.49 0.90
N VAL A 141 9.35 21.24 1.95
CA VAL A 141 9.20 22.70 1.95
C VAL A 141 10.57 23.36 1.86
N ARG A 142 10.67 24.31 0.93
CA ARG A 142 11.81 25.22 0.83
C ARG A 142 11.35 26.63 1.15
N PRO A 143 11.72 27.18 2.30
CA PRO A 143 11.31 28.53 2.70
C PRO A 143 11.87 29.57 1.73
N GLY A 144 11.11 30.63 1.43
CA GLY A 144 11.56 31.76 0.62
C GLY A 144 12.45 32.75 1.37
N GLY A 145 12.60 32.58 2.68
CA GLY A 145 13.38 33.46 3.58
C GLY A 145 13.59 32.81 4.94
N SER A 146 14.20 33.53 5.86
CA SER A 146 14.37 33.07 7.23
C SER A 146 13.09 33.26 8.02
N THR A 147 12.67 32.23 8.76
CA THR A 147 11.51 32.27 9.68
C THR A 147 11.83 31.47 10.93
N SER A 148 11.20 31.85 12.04
CA SER A 148 11.33 31.14 13.32
C SER A 148 10.41 29.93 13.45
N ALA A 149 9.37 29.86 12.63
CA ALA A 149 8.43 28.75 12.60
C ALA A 149 7.87 28.55 11.20
N LEU A 150 7.50 27.30 10.88
CA LEU A 150 6.87 26.92 9.62
C LEU A 150 5.57 26.18 9.95
N ARG A 151 4.47 26.57 9.31
CA ARG A 151 3.19 25.91 9.45
C ARG A 151 2.64 25.47 8.08
N LEU A 152 2.33 24.20 7.96
CA LEU A 152 1.66 23.61 6.81
C LEU A 152 0.23 23.25 7.22
N THR A 153 -0.75 23.80 6.53
CA THR A 153 -2.18 23.59 6.83
C THR A 153 -2.86 22.92 5.64
N ASN A 154 -3.56 21.84 5.92
CA ASN A 154 -4.50 21.26 4.96
C ASN A 154 -5.79 22.07 4.96
N MET A 155 -6.04 22.84 3.91
CA MET A 155 -7.21 23.73 3.83
C MET A 155 -8.53 22.98 3.73
N GLY A 156 -8.51 21.70 3.31
CA GLY A 156 -9.73 20.89 3.22
C GLY A 156 -10.20 20.33 4.56
N THR A 157 -9.26 19.96 5.44
CA THR A 157 -9.58 19.39 6.78
C THR A 157 -9.35 20.34 7.91
N GLY A 158 -8.58 21.41 7.70
CA GLY A 158 -8.14 22.34 8.76
C GLY A 158 -6.99 21.81 9.61
N GLU A 159 -6.56 20.58 9.39
CA GLU A 159 -5.41 19.99 10.08
C GLU A 159 -4.10 20.68 9.71
N PHE A 160 -3.17 20.77 10.63
CA PHE A 160 -1.88 21.40 10.37
C PHE A 160 -0.73 20.70 11.06
N VAL A 161 0.47 20.88 10.48
CA VAL A 161 1.74 20.54 11.10
C VAL A 161 2.50 21.84 11.31
N GLN A 162 3.03 22.05 12.51
CA GLN A 162 3.83 23.22 12.85
C GLN A 162 5.22 22.76 13.32
N ILE A 163 6.24 23.44 12.85
CA ILE A 163 7.63 23.21 13.20
C ILE A 163 8.14 24.54 13.81
N ASP A 164 8.39 24.52 15.11
CA ASP A 164 8.89 25.67 15.87
C ASP A 164 10.43 25.67 15.92
N LYS A 165 11.03 25.67 14.75
CA LYS A 165 12.48 25.70 14.57
C LYS A 165 12.85 26.73 13.51
N ALA A 166 13.89 27.50 13.79
CA ALA A 166 14.36 28.50 12.84
C ALA A 166 14.88 27.81 11.56
N VAL A 167 14.40 28.26 10.42
CA VAL A 167 14.77 27.77 9.09
C VAL A 167 15.16 28.97 8.21
N THR A 168 16.02 28.74 7.25
CA THR A 168 16.50 29.74 6.31
C THR A 168 16.08 29.41 4.89
N ALA A 169 16.29 30.30 3.94
CA ALA A 169 16.00 30.06 2.52
C ALA A 169 16.77 28.84 1.94
N SER A 170 17.87 28.45 2.55
CA SER A 170 18.67 27.28 2.15
C SER A 170 18.25 25.99 2.82
N SER A 171 17.41 26.06 3.87
CA SER A 171 16.97 24.87 4.59
C SER A 171 15.98 24.02 3.77
N ALA A 172 16.10 22.71 3.87
CA ALA A 172 15.16 21.75 3.34
C ALA A 172 14.37 21.12 4.50
N VAL A 173 13.07 21.42 4.58
CA VAL A 173 12.19 20.85 5.59
C VAL A 173 11.41 19.73 4.95
N VAL A 174 11.57 18.50 5.46
CA VAL A 174 10.86 17.32 4.98
C VAL A 174 9.88 16.86 6.05
N ILE A 175 8.62 16.78 5.69
CA ILE A 175 7.52 16.34 6.55
C ILE A 175 6.96 15.07 5.96
N ASP A 176 7.13 13.96 6.67
CA ASP A 176 6.56 12.67 6.32
C ASP A 176 5.25 12.47 7.08
N MET A 177 4.13 12.43 6.35
CA MET A 177 2.81 12.28 6.94
C MET A 177 2.47 10.80 7.23
N ALA A 178 3.16 9.84 6.60
CA ALA A 178 2.96 8.42 6.85
C ALA A 178 3.63 7.97 8.15
N ALA A 179 4.84 8.47 8.40
CA ALA A 179 5.58 8.23 9.63
C ALA A 179 5.70 9.55 10.42
N PRO A 180 4.65 10.08 11.04
CA PRO A 180 4.50 11.48 11.49
C PRO A 180 5.79 12.06 12.10
N GLN A 181 6.69 12.45 11.23
CA GLN A 181 8.00 12.99 11.57
C GLN A 181 8.35 14.13 10.63
N ALA A 182 9.11 15.07 11.16
CA ALA A 182 9.66 16.17 10.38
C ALA A 182 11.16 16.29 10.59
N THR A 183 11.86 16.64 9.52
CA THR A 183 13.31 16.89 9.59
C THR A 183 13.63 18.25 8.96
N VAL A 184 14.63 18.91 9.52
CA VAL A 184 15.21 20.14 8.97
C VAL A 184 16.67 19.85 8.65
N ASP A 185 17.04 19.97 7.38
CA ASP A 185 18.38 19.64 6.86
C ASP A 185 18.86 18.25 7.30
N GLY A 186 17.94 17.25 7.31
CA GLY A 186 18.21 15.88 7.67
C GLY A 186 18.24 15.58 9.18
N SER A 187 18.09 16.59 10.03
CA SER A 187 18.00 16.42 11.49
C SER A 187 16.56 16.52 11.97
N PRO A 188 16.12 15.74 12.97
CA PRO A 188 14.77 15.85 13.53
C PRO A 188 14.42 17.29 13.90
N ALA A 189 13.18 17.66 13.59
CA ALA A 189 12.66 19.01 13.81
C ALA A 189 12.08 19.19 15.21
#